data_e8982220cfcd70532e06273b88d125e2
#
_entry.id   e8982220cfcd70532e06273b88d125e2
#
_cell.length_a   1.000
_cell.length_b   1.000
_cell.length_c   1.000
_cell.angle_alpha   90.00
_cell.angle_beta   90.00
_cell.angle_gamma   90.00
#
_symmetry.space_group_name_H-M   'P 1'
#
loop_
_entity.id
_entity.type
_entity.pdbx_description
1 polymer ?
#
loop_
_entity_poly.entity_id
_entity_poly.type
_entity_poly.pdbx_seq_one_letter_code
_entity_poly.pdbx_strand_id
1 'polypeptide(L)'
;MAPESLRPWAEAGALVVLAGYEQYRERYRGITRRARRHFERGDAVAAQRDSARRLDMYGECVGETLTRVTARLGALARDRDLWCRMREAFATQVRERRDPELAETFFNSCARRTFHTVGVDPDLEFVSLRLTQPPGSVSPHLTVEHPRSGELVELVRRVLEAHDLEMPWDDLTGDARRIAEALVRSVDVRRIRALEIVKLTFFRGLGAYRVGRILTDGAPVPLLLAFRNANGRVVVDAVLTSEDEVSMVFSFARSYFLVSHSRPRDLVDYLRLIMPRKPIAELYAAIGHHRHGKTELYRSLLHHLAATEECFTIAPGTRGMVMCVFHLPGFDVVFKIIRDRFDPPKTVTHDEVRAKYRFVFRHDRAGRLADVQEFEHLTFPRDRFEPELLEQLLRLAGETVHVEGDMVVLRHLYTERRLRPLDLYLREVEPAAARAAIVDYGQALRDLAATNIFPGD
;
A
#
# COMPACT_ATOMS: atom_id res chain seq x y z
N MET A 1 35.92 -1.55 22.13
CA MET A 1 36.87 -1.31 21.00
C MET A 1 36.90 0.17 20.69
N ALA A 2 38.06 0.72 20.24
CA ALA A 2 38.13 2.12 19.85
C ALA A 2 37.17 2.40 18.66
N PRO A 3 36.56 3.61 18.57
CA PRO A 3 35.58 3.94 17.52
C PRO A 3 36.04 3.69 16.10
N GLU A 4 37.31 3.91 15.78
CA GLU A 4 37.91 3.65 14.46
C GLU A 4 38.03 2.17 14.11
N SER A 5 38.11 1.28 15.09
CA SER A 5 38.25 -0.16 14.86
C SER A 5 36.96 -0.84 14.37
N LEU A 6 35.78 -0.19 14.54
CA LEU A 6 34.47 -0.73 14.09
C LEU A 6 34.15 -0.39 12.63
N ARG A 7 34.81 0.59 12.01
CA ARG A 7 34.49 1.06 10.67
C ARG A 7 34.56 -0.04 9.58
N PRO A 8 35.62 -0.87 9.50
CA PRO A 8 35.68 -1.95 8.51
C PRO A 8 34.58 -2.99 8.69
N TRP A 9 34.17 -3.26 9.94
CA TRP A 9 33.09 -4.18 10.26
C TRP A 9 31.73 -3.59 9.88
N ALA A 10 31.54 -2.28 10.08
CA ALA A 10 30.34 -1.56 9.69
C ALA A 10 30.14 -1.56 8.17
N GLU A 11 31.20 -1.25 7.43
CA GLU A 11 31.17 -1.31 5.95
C GLU A 11 30.89 -2.72 5.45
N ALA A 12 31.53 -3.74 6.03
CA ALA A 12 31.31 -5.14 5.69
C ALA A 12 29.87 -5.60 6.00
N GLY A 13 29.34 -5.23 7.17
CA GLY A 13 27.96 -5.56 7.54
C GLY A 13 26.92 -4.87 6.64
N ALA A 14 27.14 -3.58 6.32
CA ALA A 14 26.29 -2.82 5.40
C ALA A 14 26.26 -3.47 3.99
N LEU A 15 27.40 -3.92 3.48
CA LEU A 15 27.47 -4.64 2.19
C LEU A 15 26.70 -5.96 2.21
N VAL A 16 26.71 -6.70 3.34
CA VAL A 16 25.93 -7.94 3.47
C VAL A 16 24.45 -7.64 3.43
N VAL A 17 23.99 -6.57 4.12
CA VAL A 17 22.58 -6.15 4.08
C VAL A 17 22.19 -5.70 2.68
N LEU A 18 23.03 -4.94 2.00
CA LEU A 18 22.79 -4.49 0.63
C LEU A 18 22.68 -5.68 -0.35
N ALA A 19 23.58 -6.66 -0.26
CA ALA A 19 23.50 -7.88 -1.06
C ALA A 19 22.21 -8.68 -0.79
N GLY A 20 21.71 -8.69 0.47
CA GLY A 20 20.43 -9.27 0.83
C GLY A 20 19.25 -8.55 0.18
N TYR A 21 19.29 -7.23 0.17
CA TYR A 21 18.29 -6.42 -0.53
C TYR A 21 18.29 -6.68 -2.05
N GLU A 22 19.46 -6.75 -2.67
CA GLU A 22 19.57 -7.04 -4.10
C GLU A 22 19.01 -8.41 -4.46
N GLN A 23 19.29 -9.42 -3.64
CA GLN A 23 18.70 -10.75 -3.79
C GLN A 23 17.17 -10.71 -3.68
N TYR A 24 16.62 -9.97 -2.71
CA TYR A 24 15.18 -9.74 -2.61
C TYR A 24 14.62 -9.08 -3.87
N ARG A 25 15.25 -8.02 -4.36
CA ARG A 25 14.82 -7.31 -5.58
C ARG A 25 14.82 -8.20 -6.81
N GLU A 26 15.82 -9.05 -6.97
CA GLU A 26 15.85 -9.98 -8.12
C GLU A 26 14.75 -11.06 -8.02
N ARG A 27 14.53 -11.63 -6.84
CA ARG A 27 13.42 -12.57 -6.61
C ARG A 27 12.07 -11.88 -6.89
N TYR A 28 11.90 -10.64 -6.43
CA TYR A 28 10.70 -9.84 -6.68
C TYR A 28 10.47 -9.61 -8.17
N ARG A 29 11.51 -9.22 -8.91
CA ARG A 29 11.44 -9.04 -10.37
C ARG A 29 11.11 -10.34 -11.08
N GLY A 30 11.69 -11.44 -10.65
CA GLY A 30 11.41 -12.76 -11.19
C GLY A 30 9.93 -13.14 -11.11
N ILE A 31 9.29 -12.92 -9.95
CA ILE A 31 7.84 -13.13 -9.78
C ILE A 31 7.06 -12.17 -10.69
N THR A 32 7.42 -10.90 -10.70
CA THR A 32 6.70 -9.88 -11.48
C THR A 32 6.73 -10.17 -12.98
N ARG A 33 7.88 -10.61 -13.52
CA ARG A 33 8.00 -10.99 -14.94
C ARG A 33 7.09 -12.16 -15.33
N ARG A 34 6.83 -13.10 -14.41
CA ARG A 34 5.91 -14.23 -14.67
C ARG A 34 4.45 -13.81 -14.75
N ALA A 35 4.06 -12.70 -14.11
CA ALA A 35 2.67 -12.26 -14.08
C ALA A 35 2.08 -12.05 -15.48
N ARG A 36 2.86 -11.50 -16.42
CA ARG A 36 2.46 -11.38 -17.83
C ARG A 36 2.14 -12.74 -18.43
N ARG A 37 3.02 -13.74 -18.27
CA ARG A 37 2.80 -15.09 -18.80
C ARG A 37 1.58 -15.77 -18.18
N HIS A 38 1.32 -15.54 -16.88
CA HIS A 38 0.14 -16.09 -16.22
C HIS A 38 -1.15 -15.50 -16.80
N PHE A 39 -1.14 -14.17 -17.04
CA PHE A 39 -2.25 -13.49 -17.71
C PHE A 39 -2.46 -14.04 -19.13
N GLU A 40 -1.40 -14.10 -19.94
CA GLU A 40 -1.46 -14.56 -21.35
C GLU A 40 -1.92 -16.02 -21.47
N ARG A 41 -1.59 -16.88 -20.50
CA ARG A 41 -2.01 -18.29 -20.47
C ARG A 41 -3.33 -18.53 -19.75
N GLY A 42 -3.90 -17.53 -19.09
CA GLY A 42 -5.08 -17.69 -18.25
C GLY A 42 -4.84 -18.55 -17.00
N ASP A 43 -3.57 -18.65 -16.52
CA ASP A 43 -3.19 -19.52 -15.42
C ASP A 43 -3.44 -18.86 -14.05
N ALA A 44 -4.70 -18.95 -13.59
CA ALA A 44 -5.13 -18.38 -12.31
C ALA A 44 -4.41 -19.00 -11.11
N VAL A 45 -4.12 -20.30 -11.16
CA VAL A 45 -3.49 -21.04 -10.06
C VAL A 45 -2.05 -20.58 -9.86
N ALA A 46 -1.28 -20.46 -10.97
CA ALA A 46 0.09 -19.95 -10.89
C ALA A 46 0.14 -18.47 -10.49
N ALA A 47 -0.78 -17.64 -10.99
CA ALA A 47 -0.89 -16.23 -10.59
C ALA A 47 -1.16 -16.09 -9.08
N GLN A 48 -2.07 -16.89 -8.53
CA GLN A 48 -2.38 -16.90 -7.09
C GLN A 48 -1.19 -17.38 -6.25
N ARG A 49 -0.51 -18.45 -6.69
CA ARG A 49 0.70 -18.98 -6.02
C ARG A 49 1.82 -17.93 -5.97
N ASP A 50 2.09 -17.23 -7.07
CA ASP A 50 3.09 -16.18 -7.14
C ASP A 50 2.71 -14.98 -6.26
N SER A 51 1.44 -14.62 -6.18
CA SER A 51 0.96 -13.55 -5.29
C SER A 51 1.17 -13.92 -3.82
N ALA A 52 0.84 -15.15 -3.41
CA ALA A 52 1.09 -15.64 -2.05
C ALA A 52 2.60 -15.71 -1.74
N ARG A 53 3.39 -16.28 -2.65
CA ARG A 53 4.85 -16.39 -2.52
C ARG A 53 5.54 -15.04 -2.28
N ARG A 54 5.05 -13.99 -2.94
CA ARG A 54 5.61 -12.64 -2.80
C ARG A 54 5.44 -12.06 -1.40
N LEU A 55 4.36 -12.42 -0.68
CA LEU A 55 4.13 -11.96 0.69
C LEU A 55 5.14 -12.54 1.68
N ASP A 56 5.47 -13.83 1.53
CA ASP A 56 6.37 -14.53 2.44
C ASP A 56 7.85 -14.23 2.15
N MET A 57 8.20 -14.06 0.89
CA MET A 57 9.56 -13.89 0.37
C MET A 57 10.35 -12.76 1.07
N TYR A 58 9.70 -11.64 1.41
CA TYR A 58 10.38 -10.52 2.05
C TYR A 58 10.94 -10.93 3.43
N GLY A 59 10.11 -11.57 4.25
CA GLY A 59 10.50 -12.05 5.58
C GLY A 59 11.61 -13.11 5.53
N GLU A 60 11.56 -13.99 4.53
CA GLU A 60 12.60 -14.99 4.29
C GLU A 60 13.93 -14.34 3.91
N CYS A 61 13.93 -13.39 2.97
CA CYS A 61 15.13 -12.67 2.56
C CYS A 61 15.77 -11.88 3.71
N VAL A 62 14.96 -11.27 4.59
CA VAL A 62 15.46 -10.63 5.82
C VAL A 62 16.12 -11.69 6.73
N GLY A 63 15.50 -12.85 6.94
CA GLY A 63 16.06 -13.94 7.75
C GLY A 63 17.39 -14.47 7.18
N GLU A 64 17.42 -14.78 5.88
CA GLU A 64 18.64 -15.21 5.18
C GLU A 64 19.77 -14.16 5.28
N THR A 65 19.42 -12.88 5.20
CA THR A 65 20.36 -11.77 5.33
C THR A 65 20.96 -11.72 6.74
N LEU A 66 20.14 -11.84 7.77
CA LEU A 66 20.61 -11.84 9.15
C LEU A 66 21.51 -13.04 9.48
N THR A 67 21.22 -14.21 8.93
CA THR A 67 22.12 -15.37 9.03
C THR A 67 23.51 -15.03 8.46
N ARG A 68 23.56 -14.36 7.30
CA ARG A 68 24.84 -13.92 6.69
C ARG A 68 25.53 -12.81 7.47
N VAL A 69 24.75 -11.85 8.05
CA VAL A 69 25.29 -10.82 8.93
C VAL A 69 25.95 -11.47 10.15
N THR A 70 25.27 -12.42 10.79
CA THR A 70 25.81 -13.17 11.95
C THR A 70 27.07 -13.95 11.57
N ALA A 71 27.07 -14.64 10.44
CA ALA A 71 28.26 -15.36 9.96
C ALA A 71 29.45 -14.42 9.67
N ARG A 72 29.18 -13.20 9.17
CA ARG A 72 30.23 -12.22 8.84
C ARG A 72 30.79 -11.48 10.04
N LEU A 73 29.94 -11.10 10.98
CA LEU A 73 30.27 -10.23 12.10
C LEU A 73 30.51 -10.96 13.43
N GLY A 74 30.13 -12.24 13.51
CA GLY A 74 30.29 -13.06 14.72
C GLY A 74 29.62 -12.43 15.95
N ALA A 75 30.37 -12.27 17.04
CA ALA A 75 29.87 -11.67 18.28
C ALA A 75 29.39 -10.21 18.12
N LEU A 76 29.89 -9.49 17.12
CA LEU A 76 29.51 -8.09 16.84
C LEU A 76 28.14 -7.97 16.14
N ALA A 77 27.53 -9.05 15.68
CA ALA A 77 26.27 -9.03 14.94
C ALA A 77 25.09 -8.43 15.73
N ARG A 78 25.20 -8.33 17.06
CA ARG A 78 24.22 -7.72 17.97
C ARG A 78 24.76 -6.49 18.70
N ASP A 79 25.86 -5.93 18.24
CA ASP A 79 26.43 -4.69 18.79
C ASP A 79 25.67 -3.49 18.22
N ARG A 80 25.04 -2.69 19.12
CA ARG A 80 24.20 -1.56 18.72
C ARG A 80 25.02 -0.44 18.05
N ASP A 81 26.20 -0.13 18.60
CA ASP A 81 27.06 0.93 18.08
C ASP A 81 27.56 0.56 16.67
N LEU A 82 27.84 -0.72 16.45
CA LEU A 82 28.17 -1.21 15.12
C LEU A 82 27.00 -1.00 14.14
N TRP A 83 25.76 -1.31 14.53
CA TRP A 83 24.61 -1.12 13.65
C TRP A 83 24.32 0.35 13.34
N CYS A 84 24.53 1.28 14.29
CA CYS A 84 24.46 2.72 14.02
C CYS A 84 25.45 3.11 12.90
N ARG A 85 26.69 2.63 12.99
CA ARG A 85 27.71 2.85 11.96
C ARG A 85 27.40 2.11 10.64
N MET A 86 26.84 0.90 10.71
CA MET A 86 26.36 0.17 9.53
C MET A 86 25.29 0.98 8.80
N ARG A 87 24.38 1.66 9.53
CA ARG A 87 23.36 2.55 8.93
C ARG A 87 24.01 3.69 8.15
N GLU A 88 25.03 4.36 8.72
CA GLU A 88 25.75 5.45 8.03
C GLU A 88 26.47 4.95 6.77
N ALA A 89 27.17 3.82 6.88
CA ALA A 89 27.83 3.17 5.73
C ALA A 89 26.83 2.77 4.65
N PHE A 90 25.69 2.18 5.06
CA PHE A 90 24.62 1.78 4.16
C PHE A 90 23.99 2.98 3.44
N ALA A 91 23.73 4.09 4.16
CA ALA A 91 23.23 5.32 3.56
C ALA A 91 24.12 5.83 2.42
N THR A 92 25.45 5.74 2.61
CA THR A 92 26.42 6.12 1.57
C THR A 92 26.34 5.21 0.37
N GLN A 93 26.21 3.88 0.59
CA GLN A 93 26.16 2.88 -0.48
C GLN A 93 24.87 2.96 -1.32
N VAL A 94 23.75 3.38 -0.71
CA VAL A 94 22.46 3.43 -1.41
C VAL A 94 22.10 4.79 -1.98
N ARG A 95 22.86 5.83 -1.70
CA ARG A 95 22.55 7.24 -2.06
C ARG A 95 22.24 7.43 -3.55
N GLU A 96 22.99 6.79 -4.43
CA GLU A 96 22.87 6.92 -5.89
C GLU A 96 21.99 5.84 -6.53
N ARG A 97 21.39 4.98 -5.72
CA ARG A 97 20.47 3.96 -6.23
C ARG A 97 19.20 4.61 -6.75
N ARG A 98 18.52 3.86 -7.61
CA ARG A 98 17.21 4.26 -8.15
C ARG A 98 16.04 3.94 -7.21
N ASP A 99 16.31 3.18 -6.13
CA ASP A 99 15.34 2.68 -5.16
C ASP A 99 15.89 2.76 -3.70
N PRO A 100 16.51 3.91 -3.30
CA PRO A 100 17.17 4.01 -2.00
C PRO A 100 16.18 3.83 -0.84
N GLU A 101 14.98 4.35 -0.97
CA GLU A 101 13.92 4.27 0.03
C GLU A 101 13.49 2.82 0.35
N LEU A 102 13.52 1.95 -0.65
CA LEU A 102 13.20 0.53 -0.45
C LEU A 102 14.37 -0.22 0.18
N ALA A 103 15.61 0.14 -0.17
CA ALA A 103 16.81 -0.42 0.44
C ALA A 103 16.90 -0.03 1.92
N GLU A 104 16.64 1.24 2.26
CA GLU A 104 16.56 1.74 3.63
C GLU A 104 15.51 1.00 4.46
N THR A 105 14.32 0.75 3.88
CA THR A 105 13.26 -0.04 4.53
C THR A 105 13.70 -1.49 4.78
N PHE A 106 14.47 -2.08 3.87
CA PHE A 106 15.01 -3.42 4.07
C PHE A 106 16.04 -3.46 5.20
N PHE A 107 16.91 -2.46 5.27
CA PHE A 107 17.86 -2.30 6.38
C PHE A 107 17.10 -2.16 7.71
N ASN A 108 16.09 -1.28 7.80
CA ASN A 108 15.26 -1.13 8.99
C ASN A 108 14.66 -2.48 9.43
N SER A 109 14.18 -3.28 8.48
CA SER A 109 13.62 -4.60 8.78
C SER A 109 14.66 -5.56 9.37
N CYS A 110 15.91 -5.48 8.92
CA CYS A 110 17.03 -6.25 9.48
C CYS A 110 17.36 -5.76 10.90
N ALA A 111 17.49 -4.45 11.12
CA ALA A 111 17.78 -3.86 12.42
C ALA A 111 16.70 -4.23 13.45
N ARG A 112 15.43 -3.99 13.11
CA ARG A 112 14.28 -4.29 13.98
C ARG A 112 14.23 -5.76 14.40
N ARG A 113 14.50 -6.67 13.48
CA ARG A 113 14.49 -8.11 13.76
C ARG A 113 15.68 -8.53 14.63
N THR A 114 16.83 -7.86 14.48
CA THR A 114 18.04 -8.13 15.30
C THR A 114 17.85 -7.69 16.74
N PHE A 115 17.28 -6.51 16.96
CA PHE A 115 17.16 -5.88 18.27
C PHE A 115 15.79 -6.04 18.91
N HIS A 116 14.84 -6.70 18.21
CA HIS A 116 13.45 -6.80 18.66
C HIS A 116 12.88 -5.43 19.05
N THR A 117 13.18 -4.42 18.22
CA THR A 117 12.87 -3.01 18.52
C THR A 117 11.40 -2.80 18.82
N VAL A 118 11.10 -2.25 19.98
CA VAL A 118 9.78 -1.77 20.36
C VAL A 118 9.68 -0.30 19.90
N GLY A 119 8.59 0.02 19.17
CA GLY A 119 8.48 1.35 18.56
C GLY A 119 9.42 1.51 17.37
N VAL A 120 10.08 2.66 17.31
CA VAL A 120 11.08 2.99 16.28
C VAL A 120 12.34 3.51 16.96
N ASP A 121 13.47 3.01 16.52
CA ASP A 121 14.78 3.44 16.99
C ASP A 121 15.43 4.34 15.94
N PRO A 122 15.44 5.70 16.16
CA PRO A 122 15.96 6.64 15.16
C PRO A 122 17.48 6.53 14.96
N ASP A 123 18.21 5.93 15.87
CA ASP A 123 19.65 5.71 15.73
C ASP A 123 19.95 4.50 14.86
N LEU A 124 19.08 3.49 14.92
CA LEU A 124 19.23 2.24 14.16
C LEU A 124 18.49 2.25 12.83
N GLU A 125 17.42 3.03 12.71
CA GLU A 125 16.49 2.98 11.57
C GLU A 125 16.54 4.25 10.71
N PHE A 126 16.28 4.11 9.44
CA PHE A 126 16.06 5.22 8.51
C PHE A 126 14.64 5.76 8.68
N VAL A 127 14.42 6.55 9.71
CA VAL A 127 13.12 7.18 10.01
C VAL A 127 13.12 8.68 9.82
N SER A 128 14.31 9.29 9.59
CA SER A 128 14.40 10.72 9.32
C SER A 128 13.52 11.09 8.12
N LEU A 129 12.68 12.06 8.36
CA LEU A 129 11.86 12.75 7.39
C LEU A 129 12.76 13.32 6.29
N ARG A 130 13.05 12.57 5.26
CA ARG A 130 13.26 13.19 3.97
C ARG A 130 11.90 13.72 3.59
N LEU A 131 11.65 14.97 3.98
CA LEU A 131 10.48 15.73 3.58
C LEU A 131 10.15 15.35 2.16
N THR A 132 8.92 14.98 1.95
CA THR A 132 8.34 14.75 0.64
C THR A 132 8.79 15.86 -0.26
N GLN A 133 9.78 15.60 -1.09
CA GLN A 133 10.05 16.50 -2.21
C GLN A 133 8.71 16.64 -2.94
N PRO A 134 8.33 17.87 -3.33
CA PRO A 134 7.14 18.03 -4.16
C PRO A 134 7.23 17.04 -5.30
N PRO A 135 6.08 16.50 -5.80
CA PRO A 135 6.09 15.53 -6.87
C PRO A 135 7.00 16.06 -7.97
N GLY A 136 8.08 15.33 -8.23
CA GLY A 136 9.03 15.70 -9.25
C GLY A 136 8.32 15.76 -10.61
N SER A 137 8.90 16.44 -11.59
CA SER A 137 8.43 16.34 -12.96
C SER A 137 8.34 14.85 -13.34
N VAL A 138 7.21 14.44 -13.91
CA VAL A 138 7.02 13.07 -14.41
C VAL A 138 8.23 12.67 -15.23
N SER A 139 8.86 11.55 -14.86
CA SER A 139 9.99 11.04 -15.63
C SER A 139 9.56 10.80 -17.08
N PRO A 140 10.16 11.44 -18.09
CA PRO A 140 9.75 11.28 -19.50
C PRO A 140 9.87 9.83 -19.98
N HIS A 141 10.61 9.00 -19.21
CA HIS A 141 10.78 7.59 -19.53
C HIS A 141 9.65 6.69 -19.00
N LEU A 142 8.78 7.22 -18.13
CA LEU A 142 7.70 6.45 -17.50
C LEU A 142 6.47 6.33 -18.39
N THR A 143 6.16 7.38 -19.16
CA THR A 143 4.92 7.49 -19.94
C THR A 143 5.19 7.58 -21.45
N VAL A 144 4.15 7.35 -22.23
CA VAL A 144 4.05 7.70 -23.65
C VAL A 144 2.85 8.59 -23.82
N GLU A 145 3.05 9.73 -24.46
CA GLU A 145 1.98 10.62 -24.89
C GLU A 145 1.55 10.24 -26.30
N HIS A 146 0.26 10.01 -26.48
CA HIS A 146 -0.39 9.77 -27.75
C HIS A 146 -1.21 11.02 -28.12
N PRO A 147 -0.67 11.93 -28.95
CA PRO A 147 -1.37 13.15 -29.32
C PRO A 147 -2.60 12.83 -30.18
N ARG A 148 -3.64 13.65 -29.99
CA ARG A 148 -4.84 13.53 -30.81
C ARG A 148 -4.59 14.06 -32.20
N SER A 149 -4.73 13.20 -33.18
CA SER A 149 -4.76 13.54 -34.61
C SER A 149 -5.97 12.84 -35.21
N GLY A 150 -7.03 13.60 -35.50
CA GLY A 150 -8.27 13.07 -36.09
C GLY A 150 -9.26 12.51 -35.06
N GLU A 151 -9.92 11.42 -35.44
CA GLU A 151 -10.99 10.81 -34.66
C GLU A 151 -10.52 10.19 -33.34
N LEU A 152 -11.34 10.31 -32.29
CA LEU A 152 -11.01 9.78 -30.97
C LEU A 152 -10.84 8.26 -30.97
N VAL A 153 -11.64 7.54 -31.76
CA VAL A 153 -11.55 6.07 -31.90
C VAL A 153 -10.18 5.68 -32.43
N GLU A 154 -9.62 6.43 -33.38
CA GLU A 154 -8.31 6.16 -33.96
C GLU A 154 -7.17 6.43 -32.96
N LEU A 155 -7.31 7.46 -32.14
CA LEU A 155 -6.39 7.72 -31.04
C LEU A 155 -6.39 6.54 -30.05
N VAL A 156 -7.57 6.09 -29.63
CA VAL A 156 -7.71 4.95 -28.71
C VAL A 156 -7.16 3.68 -29.34
N ARG A 157 -7.42 3.41 -30.62
CA ARG A 157 -6.88 2.25 -31.32
C ARG A 157 -5.36 2.21 -31.27
N ARG A 158 -4.68 3.33 -31.52
CA ARG A 158 -3.21 3.45 -31.40
C ARG A 158 -2.71 3.18 -29.99
N VAL A 159 -3.44 3.64 -28.96
CA VAL A 159 -3.12 3.34 -27.56
C VAL A 159 -3.23 1.83 -27.26
N LEU A 160 -4.27 1.19 -27.78
CA LEU A 160 -4.47 -0.25 -27.61
C LEU A 160 -3.41 -1.07 -28.35
N GLU A 161 -3.03 -0.69 -29.57
CA GLU A 161 -1.98 -1.35 -30.35
C GLU A 161 -0.58 -1.21 -29.73
N ALA A 162 -0.34 -0.14 -28.96
CA ALA A 162 0.94 0.10 -28.28
C ALA A 162 1.10 -0.69 -26.98
N HIS A 163 0.37 -1.80 -26.78
CA HIS A 163 0.52 -2.66 -25.61
C HIS A 163 1.69 -3.66 -25.80
N ASP A 164 2.16 -4.20 -24.68
CA ASP A 164 3.29 -5.14 -24.62
C ASP A 164 2.83 -6.62 -24.44
N LEU A 165 1.51 -6.92 -24.53
CA LEU A 165 0.97 -8.27 -24.39
C LEU A 165 1.16 -9.06 -25.71
N GLU A 166 1.63 -10.30 -25.62
CA GLU A 166 1.81 -11.20 -26.77
C GLU A 166 0.53 -11.99 -27.08
N MET A 167 -0.58 -11.25 -27.17
CA MET A 167 -1.91 -11.82 -27.41
C MET A 167 -2.66 -11.02 -28.47
N PRO A 168 -3.44 -11.69 -29.37
CA PRO A 168 -4.32 -10.99 -30.29
C PRO A 168 -5.51 -10.35 -29.54
N TRP A 169 -6.02 -9.27 -30.09
CA TRP A 169 -7.31 -8.70 -29.66
C TRP A 169 -8.47 -9.58 -30.12
N ASP A 170 -9.54 -9.62 -29.35
CA ASP A 170 -10.79 -10.23 -29.76
C ASP A 170 -11.52 -9.34 -30.76
N ASP A 171 -11.77 -8.09 -30.39
CA ASP A 171 -12.33 -7.04 -31.25
C ASP A 171 -11.69 -5.68 -30.97
N LEU A 172 -10.51 -5.44 -31.54
CA LEU A 172 -9.77 -4.18 -31.34
C LEU A 172 -10.60 -2.94 -31.72
N THR A 173 -11.33 -3.03 -32.83
CA THR A 173 -12.11 -1.89 -33.35
C THR A 173 -13.33 -1.60 -32.48
N GLY A 174 -14.03 -2.63 -32.06
CA GLY A 174 -15.17 -2.51 -31.14
C GLY A 174 -14.72 -2.03 -29.76
N ASP A 175 -13.60 -2.56 -29.24
CA ASP A 175 -13.01 -2.10 -27.98
C ASP A 175 -12.57 -0.63 -28.04
N ALA A 176 -11.92 -0.20 -29.13
CA ALA A 176 -11.55 1.19 -29.33
C ALA A 176 -12.77 2.11 -29.35
N ARG A 177 -13.85 1.69 -29.98
CA ARG A 177 -15.12 2.44 -30.02
C ARG A 177 -15.74 2.54 -28.61
N ARG A 178 -15.85 1.43 -27.90
CA ARG A 178 -16.39 1.42 -26.52
C ARG A 178 -15.60 2.33 -25.57
N ILE A 179 -14.27 2.32 -25.66
CA ILE A 179 -13.44 3.23 -24.88
C ILE A 179 -13.70 4.68 -25.28
N ALA A 180 -13.70 5.00 -26.59
CA ALA A 180 -13.95 6.34 -27.05
C ALA A 180 -15.30 6.89 -26.56
N GLU A 181 -16.36 6.07 -26.59
CA GLU A 181 -17.66 6.42 -26.04
C GLU A 181 -17.62 6.65 -24.52
N ALA A 182 -16.85 5.87 -23.77
CA ALA A 182 -16.66 6.09 -22.33
C ALA A 182 -15.93 7.42 -22.07
N LEU A 183 -14.91 7.76 -22.86
CA LEU A 183 -14.20 9.03 -22.73
C LEU A 183 -15.12 10.23 -23.03
N VAL A 184 -15.96 10.16 -24.05
CA VAL A 184 -16.93 11.20 -24.39
C VAL A 184 -17.94 11.46 -23.26
N ARG A 185 -18.32 10.41 -22.53
CA ARG A 185 -19.21 10.57 -21.36
C ARG A 185 -18.52 11.26 -20.18
N SER A 186 -17.21 11.16 -20.09
CA SER A 186 -16.43 11.65 -18.94
C SER A 186 -15.83 13.04 -19.16
N VAL A 187 -15.54 13.41 -20.41
CA VAL A 187 -14.85 14.65 -20.79
C VAL A 187 -15.41 15.20 -22.10
N ASP A 188 -15.55 16.53 -22.19
CA ASP A 188 -15.86 17.15 -23.50
C ASP A 188 -14.77 16.75 -24.51
N VAL A 189 -15.16 16.01 -25.53
CA VAL A 189 -14.27 15.46 -26.54
C VAL A 189 -13.41 16.54 -27.23
N ARG A 190 -13.93 17.76 -27.38
CA ARG A 190 -13.21 18.88 -28.01
C ARG A 190 -12.00 19.35 -27.20
N ARG A 191 -12.00 19.07 -25.89
CA ARG A 191 -10.93 19.43 -24.97
C ARG A 191 -9.84 18.38 -24.86
N ILE A 192 -10.05 17.17 -25.39
CA ILE A 192 -9.04 16.09 -25.35
C ILE A 192 -7.91 16.42 -26.33
N ARG A 193 -6.69 16.60 -25.82
CA ARG A 193 -5.48 16.88 -26.58
C ARG A 193 -4.64 15.65 -26.84
N ALA A 194 -4.50 14.78 -25.82
CA ALA A 194 -3.72 13.57 -25.89
C ALA A 194 -4.17 12.55 -24.84
N LEU A 195 -3.77 11.31 -25.01
CA LEU A 195 -3.78 10.28 -23.96
C LEU A 195 -2.34 10.01 -23.54
N GLU A 196 -2.03 10.20 -22.27
CA GLU A 196 -0.75 9.85 -21.68
C GLU A 196 -0.87 8.54 -20.93
N ILE A 197 -0.07 7.56 -21.30
CA ILE A 197 -0.17 6.19 -20.76
C ILE A 197 1.17 5.76 -20.16
N VAL A 198 1.15 5.19 -18.95
CA VAL A 198 2.32 4.53 -18.35
C VAL A 198 2.74 3.36 -19.21
N LYS A 199 4.05 3.26 -19.51
CA LYS A 199 4.62 2.17 -20.34
C LYS A 199 4.50 0.79 -19.71
N LEU A 200 4.25 0.73 -18.39
CA LEU A 200 4.15 -0.52 -17.64
C LEU A 200 2.73 -1.06 -17.66
N THR A 201 2.60 -2.36 -17.82
CA THR A 201 1.34 -3.08 -17.56
C THR A 201 1.35 -3.58 -16.13
N PHE A 202 0.25 -3.33 -15.42
CA PHE A 202 0.04 -3.76 -14.05
C PHE A 202 -0.76 -5.05 -14.08
N PHE A 203 -0.30 -6.09 -13.37
CA PHE A 203 -0.98 -7.36 -13.32
C PHE A 203 -1.51 -7.63 -11.92
N ARG A 204 -2.74 -8.16 -11.82
CA ARG A 204 -3.33 -8.62 -10.57
C ARG A 204 -4.33 -9.73 -10.84
N GLY A 205 -4.10 -10.91 -10.24
CA GLY A 205 -4.88 -12.10 -10.56
C GLY A 205 -4.81 -12.42 -12.05
N LEU A 206 -5.98 -12.50 -12.70
CA LEU A 206 -6.12 -12.66 -14.15
C LEU A 206 -6.46 -11.35 -14.88
N GLY A 207 -6.22 -10.20 -14.26
CA GLY A 207 -6.40 -8.89 -14.87
C GLY A 207 -5.07 -8.26 -15.27
N ALA A 208 -5.07 -7.55 -16.39
CA ALA A 208 -4.00 -6.64 -16.81
C ALA A 208 -4.57 -5.21 -16.88
N TYR A 209 -3.77 -4.22 -16.49
CA TYR A 209 -4.25 -2.84 -16.38
C TYR A 209 -3.25 -1.88 -16.99
N ARG A 210 -3.74 -0.93 -17.77
CA ARG A 210 -2.98 0.21 -18.26
C ARG A 210 -3.47 1.47 -17.55
N VAL A 211 -2.55 2.25 -17.04
CA VAL A 211 -2.83 3.45 -16.25
C VAL A 211 -2.32 4.66 -17.00
N GLY A 212 -3.08 5.72 -16.97
CA GLY A 212 -2.73 6.96 -17.64
C GLY A 212 -3.62 8.11 -17.22
N ARG A 213 -3.64 9.13 -18.05
CA ARG A 213 -4.53 10.29 -17.92
C ARG A 213 -4.90 10.85 -19.28
N ILE A 214 -6.06 11.46 -19.34
CA ILE A 214 -6.55 12.22 -20.48
C ILE A 214 -6.03 13.64 -20.30
N LEU A 215 -5.17 14.09 -21.22
CA LEU A 215 -4.68 15.46 -21.23
C LEU A 215 -5.71 16.36 -21.93
N THR A 216 -6.13 17.40 -21.23
CA THR A 216 -7.14 18.35 -21.70
C THR A 216 -6.58 19.78 -21.64
N ASP A 217 -7.34 20.76 -22.11
CA ASP A 217 -7.03 22.18 -21.91
C ASP A 217 -7.18 22.64 -20.44
N GLY A 218 -7.71 21.79 -19.58
CA GLY A 218 -7.86 22.01 -18.14
C GLY A 218 -7.08 20.97 -17.33
N ALA A 219 -7.62 20.61 -16.17
CA ALA A 219 -7.03 19.57 -15.34
C ALA A 219 -7.04 18.19 -16.07
N PRO A 220 -5.94 17.43 -16.00
CA PRO A 220 -5.92 16.08 -16.52
C PRO A 220 -6.95 15.18 -15.81
N VAL A 221 -7.55 14.25 -16.56
CA VAL A 221 -8.54 13.31 -16.03
C VAL A 221 -7.89 11.93 -15.93
N PRO A 222 -8.06 11.21 -14.82
CA PRO A 222 -7.57 9.83 -14.70
C PRO A 222 -8.06 8.94 -15.83
N LEU A 223 -7.23 7.97 -16.23
CA LEU A 223 -7.60 6.92 -17.17
C LEU A 223 -7.03 5.59 -16.71
N LEU A 224 -7.89 4.60 -16.51
CA LEU A 224 -7.49 3.22 -16.28
C LEU A 224 -8.26 2.32 -17.22
N LEU A 225 -7.51 1.53 -17.99
CA LEU A 225 -8.04 0.50 -18.87
C LEU A 225 -7.78 -0.86 -18.23
N ALA A 226 -8.82 -1.61 -17.94
CA ALA A 226 -8.73 -2.99 -17.45
C ALA A 226 -8.94 -3.98 -18.59
N PHE A 227 -8.07 -4.98 -18.65
CA PHE A 227 -8.11 -6.05 -19.65
C PHE A 227 -8.27 -7.40 -18.98
N ARG A 228 -8.96 -8.30 -19.65
CA ARG A 228 -9.03 -9.73 -19.29
C ARG A 228 -8.60 -10.60 -20.47
N ASN A 229 -8.15 -11.79 -20.14
CA ASN A 229 -7.93 -12.85 -21.12
C ASN A 229 -9.24 -13.61 -21.34
N ALA A 230 -9.76 -13.54 -22.55
CA ALA A 230 -10.92 -14.31 -23.00
C ALA A 230 -10.45 -15.35 -24.02
N ASN A 231 -10.20 -16.58 -23.56
CA ASN A 231 -9.81 -17.71 -24.43
C ASN A 231 -8.57 -17.42 -25.31
N GLY A 232 -7.53 -16.79 -24.74
CA GLY A 232 -6.30 -16.46 -25.45
C GLY A 232 -6.37 -15.16 -26.26
N ARG A 233 -7.40 -14.35 -26.05
CA ARG A 233 -7.58 -13.03 -26.69
C ARG A 233 -7.73 -11.93 -25.63
N VAL A 234 -7.23 -10.76 -25.92
CA VAL A 234 -7.39 -9.57 -25.06
C VAL A 234 -8.74 -8.94 -25.30
N VAL A 235 -9.46 -8.67 -24.22
CA VAL A 235 -10.74 -7.95 -24.24
C VAL A 235 -10.68 -6.83 -23.21
N VAL A 236 -11.22 -5.67 -23.57
CA VAL A 236 -11.39 -4.56 -22.61
C VAL A 236 -12.54 -4.89 -21.66
N ASP A 237 -12.23 -4.98 -20.37
CA ASP A 237 -13.17 -5.31 -19.30
C ASP A 237 -13.83 -4.07 -18.71
N ALA A 238 -13.04 -3.02 -18.45
CA ALA A 238 -13.53 -1.76 -17.90
C ALA A 238 -12.70 -0.55 -18.35
N VAL A 239 -13.35 0.61 -18.36
CA VAL A 239 -12.76 1.93 -18.59
C VAL A 239 -13.14 2.82 -17.41
N LEU A 240 -12.18 3.25 -16.63
CA LEU A 240 -12.39 4.08 -15.44
C LEU A 240 -11.74 5.45 -15.66
N THR A 241 -12.49 6.50 -15.36
CA THR A 241 -12.10 7.88 -15.65
C THR A 241 -12.30 8.84 -14.47
N SER A 242 -12.69 8.33 -13.32
CA SER A 242 -12.77 9.11 -12.07
C SER A 242 -11.66 8.70 -11.08
N GLU A 243 -11.24 9.66 -10.26
CA GLU A 243 -10.25 9.39 -9.21
C GLU A 243 -10.74 8.30 -8.23
N ASP A 244 -12.03 8.33 -7.88
CA ASP A 244 -12.62 7.39 -6.92
C ASP A 244 -12.59 5.95 -7.44
N GLU A 245 -12.99 5.73 -8.70
CA GLU A 245 -12.96 4.40 -9.33
C GLU A 245 -11.53 3.88 -9.44
N VAL A 246 -10.60 4.71 -9.91
CA VAL A 246 -9.19 4.32 -10.04
C VAL A 246 -8.59 4.05 -8.65
N SER A 247 -8.89 4.88 -7.66
CA SER A 247 -8.44 4.70 -6.27
C SER A 247 -8.94 3.39 -5.66
N MET A 248 -10.19 2.98 -5.94
CA MET A 248 -10.70 1.67 -5.52
C MET A 248 -9.94 0.51 -6.16
N VAL A 249 -9.56 0.62 -7.43
CA VAL A 249 -8.73 -0.39 -8.09
C VAL A 249 -7.34 -0.46 -7.48
N PHE A 250 -6.77 0.65 -7.03
CA PHE A 250 -5.48 0.72 -6.34
C PHE A 250 -5.58 0.46 -4.83
N SER A 251 -6.72 -0.02 -4.32
CA SER A 251 -6.81 -0.54 -2.96
C SER A 251 -5.99 -1.82 -2.82
N PHE A 252 -5.17 -1.90 -1.77
CA PHE A 252 -4.35 -3.09 -1.53
C PHE A 252 -5.12 -4.22 -0.81
N ALA A 253 -6.34 -3.99 -0.32
CA ALA A 253 -7.23 -5.04 0.15
C ALA A 253 -7.55 -6.06 -0.96
N ARG A 254 -7.48 -5.64 -2.23
CA ARG A 254 -7.66 -6.51 -3.40
C ARG A 254 -6.46 -7.36 -3.79
N SER A 255 -5.39 -7.38 -3.05
CA SER A 255 -4.04 -7.82 -3.41
C SER A 255 -3.22 -6.75 -4.16
N TYR A 256 -1.91 -6.88 -4.09
CA TYR A 256 -1.00 -5.93 -4.71
C TYR A 256 -0.88 -6.15 -6.22
N PHE A 257 -0.65 -5.09 -6.96
CA PHE A 257 -0.22 -5.20 -8.34
C PHE A 257 1.16 -5.85 -8.46
N LEU A 258 1.30 -6.69 -9.44
CA LEU A 258 2.57 -7.18 -9.95
C LEU A 258 3.03 -6.22 -11.04
N VAL A 259 3.79 -5.22 -10.63
CA VAL A 259 4.42 -4.22 -11.50
C VAL A 259 5.83 -3.98 -10.98
N SER A 260 6.79 -3.77 -11.86
CA SER A 260 8.17 -3.49 -11.48
C SER A 260 8.71 -2.31 -12.28
N HIS A 261 9.17 -1.31 -11.56
CA HIS A 261 9.89 -0.17 -12.11
C HIS A 261 11.26 -0.04 -11.44
N SER A 262 12.25 0.47 -12.19
CA SER A 262 13.59 0.69 -11.66
C SER A 262 13.64 1.81 -10.61
N ARG A 263 12.73 2.77 -10.70
CA ARG A 263 12.51 3.89 -9.77
C ARG A 263 11.08 3.85 -9.26
N PRO A 264 10.78 3.09 -8.20
CA PRO A 264 9.41 2.98 -7.67
C PRO A 264 8.82 4.32 -7.26
N ARG A 265 9.64 5.24 -6.79
CA ARG A 265 9.25 6.60 -6.44
C ARG A 265 8.64 7.36 -7.62
N ASP A 266 9.27 7.30 -8.80
CA ASP A 266 8.74 7.99 -10.00
C ASP A 266 7.34 7.46 -10.36
N LEU A 267 7.12 6.15 -10.20
CA LEU A 267 5.81 5.54 -10.42
C LEU A 267 4.78 6.01 -9.39
N VAL A 268 5.14 6.05 -8.12
CA VAL A 268 4.27 6.53 -7.04
C VAL A 268 3.95 8.01 -7.23
N ASP A 269 4.93 8.85 -7.58
CA ASP A 269 4.71 10.27 -7.83
C ASP A 269 3.77 10.49 -9.03
N TYR A 270 3.88 9.68 -10.10
CA TYR A 270 2.93 9.70 -11.20
C TYR A 270 1.51 9.28 -10.77
N LEU A 271 1.38 8.20 -10.00
CA LEU A 271 0.09 7.75 -9.50
C LEU A 271 -0.59 8.79 -8.59
N ARG A 272 0.19 9.60 -7.86
CA ARG A 272 -0.34 10.75 -7.10
C ARG A 272 -0.96 11.82 -7.97
N LEU A 273 -0.48 12.04 -9.21
CA LEU A 273 -1.11 12.97 -10.15
C LEU A 273 -2.49 12.48 -10.61
N ILE A 274 -2.70 11.16 -10.60
CA ILE A 274 -3.95 10.51 -10.98
C ILE A 274 -4.90 10.40 -9.77
N MET A 275 -4.34 10.16 -8.59
CA MET A 275 -5.05 9.95 -7.33
C MET A 275 -4.48 10.86 -6.23
N PRO A 276 -4.68 12.19 -6.31
CA PRO A 276 -4.07 13.15 -5.38
C PRO A 276 -4.52 12.96 -3.92
N ARG A 277 -5.73 12.44 -3.68
CA ARG A 277 -6.26 12.15 -2.34
C ARG A 277 -5.76 10.83 -1.75
N LYS A 278 -5.07 9.98 -2.55
CA LYS A 278 -4.58 8.70 -2.05
C LYS A 278 -3.21 8.87 -1.37
N PRO A 279 -3.06 8.43 -0.11
CA PRO A 279 -1.78 8.52 0.60
C PRO A 279 -0.63 7.80 -0.12
N ILE A 280 0.58 8.35 -0.04
CA ILE A 280 1.79 7.75 -0.62
C ILE A 280 2.01 6.32 -0.09
N ALA A 281 1.75 6.13 1.20
CA ALA A 281 1.85 4.83 1.86
C ALA A 281 0.99 3.76 1.18
N GLU A 282 -0.25 4.10 0.83
CA GLU A 282 -1.16 3.20 0.13
C GLU A 282 -0.71 2.91 -1.30
N LEU A 283 -0.17 3.91 -2.00
CA LEU A 283 0.34 3.73 -3.36
C LEU A 283 1.53 2.78 -3.39
N TYR A 284 2.49 2.92 -2.47
CA TYR A 284 3.58 1.94 -2.33
C TYR A 284 3.06 0.54 -2.02
N ALA A 285 2.09 0.44 -1.11
CA ALA A 285 1.46 -0.83 -0.78
C ALA A 285 0.77 -1.45 -2.02
N ALA A 286 -0.02 -0.67 -2.75
CA ALA A 286 -0.77 -1.13 -3.93
C ALA A 286 0.15 -1.67 -5.04
N ILE A 287 1.34 -1.11 -5.23
CA ILE A 287 2.33 -1.61 -6.19
C ILE A 287 3.28 -2.67 -5.61
N GLY A 288 2.96 -3.20 -4.42
CA GLY A 288 3.63 -4.36 -3.84
C GLY A 288 4.78 -4.06 -2.88
N HIS A 289 4.96 -2.82 -2.46
CA HIS A 289 5.97 -2.40 -1.50
C HIS A 289 5.35 -2.09 -0.13
N HIS A 290 4.50 -2.99 0.39
CA HIS A 290 3.73 -2.79 1.62
C HIS A 290 4.59 -2.50 2.86
N ARG A 291 5.81 -3.04 2.95
CA ARG A 291 6.72 -2.74 4.07
C ARG A 291 7.19 -1.29 4.03
N HIS A 292 7.48 -0.77 2.85
CA HIS A 292 7.79 0.64 2.68
C HIS A 292 6.55 1.52 2.89
N GLY A 293 5.39 1.09 2.43
CA GLY A 293 4.11 1.76 2.72
C GLY A 293 3.87 1.94 4.23
N LYS A 294 4.15 0.91 5.04
CA LYS A 294 4.10 1.04 6.51
C LYS A 294 5.09 2.09 7.05
N THR A 295 6.31 2.11 6.51
CA THR A 295 7.33 3.11 6.89
C THR A 295 6.85 4.52 6.56
N GLU A 296 6.27 4.74 5.39
CA GLU A 296 5.74 6.03 4.97
C GLU A 296 4.53 6.47 5.80
N LEU A 297 3.61 5.55 6.13
CA LEU A 297 2.50 5.86 7.03
C LEU A 297 3.01 6.31 8.40
N TYR A 298 3.96 5.57 8.96
CA TYR A 298 4.53 5.91 10.26
C TYR A 298 5.29 7.25 10.23
N ARG A 299 6.06 7.52 9.17
CA ARG A 299 6.71 8.82 8.97
C ARG A 299 5.70 9.97 8.89
N SER A 300 4.60 9.77 8.15
CA SER A 300 3.53 10.77 8.04
C SER A 300 2.86 11.03 9.39
N LEU A 301 2.65 9.99 10.19
CA LEU A 301 2.10 10.10 11.54
C LEU A 301 3.03 10.87 12.47
N LEU A 302 4.34 10.54 12.49
CA LEU A 302 5.32 11.26 13.29
C LEU A 302 5.43 12.73 12.89
N HIS A 303 5.38 13.01 11.59
CA HIS A 303 5.39 14.39 11.09
C HIS A 303 4.15 15.15 11.54
N HIS A 304 2.99 14.55 11.45
CA HIS A 304 1.74 15.15 11.93
C HIS A 304 1.81 15.46 13.42
N LEU A 305 2.25 14.52 14.24
CA LEU A 305 2.42 14.70 15.68
C LEU A 305 3.45 15.80 16.02
N ALA A 306 4.54 15.91 15.23
CA ALA A 306 5.54 16.95 15.43
C ALA A 306 5.07 18.33 14.97
N ALA A 307 4.16 18.41 14.00
CA ALA A 307 3.65 19.66 13.43
C ALA A 307 2.39 20.18 14.14
N THR A 308 1.75 19.38 14.99
CA THR A 308 0.50 19.72 15.67
C THR A 308 0.56 19.41 17.16
N GLU A 309 -0.34 19.99 17.92
CA GLU A 309 -0.59 19.63 19.34
C GLU A 309 -1.77 18.67 19.50
N GLU A 310 -2.25 18.08 18.42
CA GLU A 310 -3.38 17.15 18.46
C GLU A 310 -3.09 15.93 19.33
N CYS A 311 -4.14 15.48 20.01
CA CYS A 311 -4.11 14.27 20.82
C CYS A 311 -4.95 13.16 20.15
N PHE A 312 -4.57 11.93 20.42
CA PHE A 312 -5.42 10.78 20.12
C PHE A 312 -6.70 10.86 20.93
N THR A 313 -7.83 10.71 20.27
CA THR A 313 -9.17 10.78 20.85
C THR A 313 -10.02 9.60 20.38
N ILE A 314 -11.10 9.31 21.10
CA ILE A 314 -12.03 8.24 20.75
C ILE A 314 -12.65 8.54 19.39
N ALA A 315 -12.66 7.57 18.49
CA ALA A 315 -13.26 7.74 17.17
C ALA A 315 -14.80 7.92 17.28
N PRO A 316 -15.39 8.81 16.45
CA PRO A 316 -16.83 9.01 16.43
C PRO A 316 -17.58 7.78 15.92
N GLY A 317 -18.88 7.68 16.26
CA GLY A 317 -19.76 6.59 15.85
C GLY A 317 -20.06 5.59 16.97
N THR A 318 -20.79 4.55 16.63
CA THR A 318 -21.19 3.52 17.60
C THR A 318 -19.95 2.72 18.06
N ARG A 319 -19.78 2.60 19.39
CA ARG A 319 -18.64 1.87 19.96
C ARG A 319 -18.72 0.38 19.59
N GLY A 320 -17.68 -0.15 18.96
CA GLY A 320 -17.58 -1.56 18.64
C GLY A 320 -17.43 -2.43 19.90
N MET A 321 -17.93 -3.66 19.85
CA MET A 321 -17.81 -4.63 20.96
C MET A 321 -16.46 -5.33 21.02
N VAL A 322 -15.73 -5.39 19.89
CA VAL A 322 -14.49 -6.18 19.72
C VAL A 322 -13.26 -5.29 19.72
N MET A 323 -13.37 -4.06 19.25
CA MET A 323 -12.26 -3.15 19.06
C MET A 323 -12.40 -1.86 19.86
N CYS A 324 -11.29 -1.36 20.38
CA CYS A 324 -11.15 0.06 20.73
C CYS A 324 -10.70 0.80 19.48
N VAL A 325 -11.46 1.81 19.08
CA VAL A 325 -11.17 2.62 17.88
C VAL A 325 -10.91 4.07 18.27
N PHE A 326 -9.79 4.61 17.83
CA PHE A 326 -9.38 5.98 18.13
C PHE A 326 -8.68 6.61 16.93
N HIS A 327 -8.51 7.92 16.94
CA HIS A 327 -7.88 8.65 15.83
C HIS A 327 -7.20 9.94 16.29
N LEU A 328 -6.40 10.55 15.41
CA LEU A 328 -6.00 11.96 15.49
C LEU A 328 -6.96 12.78 14.61
N PRO A 329 -7.54 13.89 15.10
CA PRO A 329 -8.55 14.67 14.36
C PRO A 329 -8.12 15.09 12.96
N GLY A 330 -6.90 15.60 12.78
CA GLY A 330 -6.34 16.04 11.51
C GLY A 330 -5.65 14.94 10.67
N PHE A 331 -5.69 13.67 11.10
CA PHE A 331 -5.01 12.57 10.42
C PHE A 331 -6.04 11.55 9.89
N ASP A 332 -6.00 11.23 8.60
CA ASP A 332 -7.01 10.41 7.91
C ASP A 332 -6.88 8.90 8.15
N VAL A 333 -6.46 8.52 9.36
CA VAL A 333 -6.33 7.12 9.77
C VAL A 333 -7.00 6.90 11.11
N VAL A 334 -7.68 5.78 11.26
CA VAL A 334 -8.16 5.25 12.54
C VAL A 334 -7.25 4.13 13.01
N PHE A 335 -7.09 4.06 14.32
CA PHE A 335 -6.32 3.05 15.03
C PHE A 335 -7.28 2.11 15.73
N LYS A 336 -7.06 0.80 15.60
CA LYS A 336 -7.94 -0.22 16.15
C LYS A 336 -7.12 -1.20 16.98
N ILE A 337 -7.48 -1.37 18.24
CA ILE A 337 -6.87 -2.34 19.16
C ILE A 337 -7.94 -3.34 19.56
N ILE A 338 -7.63 -4.64 19.50
CA ILE A 338 -8.52 -5.69 19.94
C ILE A 338 -8.64 -5.62 21.48
N ARG A 339 -9.86 -5.68 22.00
CA ARG A 339 -10.11 -5.70 23.46
C ARG A 339 -9.64 -7.04 24.06
N ASP A 340 -9.20 -7.02 25.30
CA ASP A 340 -8.82 -8.22 26.03
C ASP A 340 -10.01 -9.17 26.29
N ARG A 341 -11.21 -8.56 26.45
CA ARG A 341 -12.46 -9.28 26.68
C ARG A 341 -13.58 -8.69 25.84
N PHE A 342 -14.49 -9.53 25.39
CA PHE A 342 -15.64 -9.14 24.59
C PHE A 342 -16.92 -9.28 25.39
N ASP A 343 -17.79 -8.27 25.27
CA ASP A 343 -19.10 -8.28 25.93
C ASP A 343 -20.05 -9.24 25.20
N PRO A 344 -20.96 -9.93 25.93
CA PRO A 344 -22.01 -10.71 25.31
C PRO A 344 -22.83 -9.85 24.31
N PRO A 345 -23.29 -10.41 23.19
CA PRO A 345 -23.34 -11.84 22.83
C PRO A 345 -22.09 -12.38 22.10
N LYS A 346 -20.96 -11.65 22.05
CA LYS A 346 -19.77 -12.07 21.34
C LYS A 346 -19.06 -13.23 22.07
N THR A 347 -18.84 -14.33 21.34
CA THR A 347 -18.16 -15.53 21.82
C THR A 347 -16.79 -15.76 21.17
N VAL A 348 -16.35 -14.84 20.30
CA VAL A 348 -15.06 -14.93 19.59
C VAL A 348 -13.89 -14.69 20.54
N THR A 349 -12.75 -15.31 20.24
CA THR A 349 -11.50 -15.10 20.96
C THR A 349 -10.63 -14.04 20.28
N HIS A 350 -9.65 -13.51 21.01
CA HIS A 350 -8.66 -12.57 20.48
C HIS A 350 -7.92 -13.13 19.24
N ASP A 351 -7.54 -14.42 19.29
CA ASP A 351 -6.82 -15.07 18.19
C ASP A 351 -7.72 -15.29 16.97
N GLU A 352 -9.01 -15.57 17.17
CA GLU A 352 -9.98 -15.68 16.07
C GLU A 352 -10.17 -14.33 15.36
N VAL A 353 -10.22 -13.21 16.10
CA VAL A 353 -10.27 -11.87 15.50
C VAL A 353 -9.02 -11.61 14.67
N ARG A 354 -7.82 -11.91 15.19
CA ARG A 354 -6.58 -11.80 14.43
C ARG A 354 -6.57 -12.69 13.19
N ALA A 355 -7.05 -13.92 13.31
CA ALA A 355 -7.14 -14.86 12.20
C ALA A 355 -8.10 -14.36 11.12
N LYS A 356 -9.25 -13.77 11.50
CA LYS A 356 -10.19 -13.14 10.56
C LYS A 356 -9.56 -11.96 9.82
N TYR A 357 -8.81 -11.06 10.49
CA TYR A 357 -8.08 -9.97 9.82
C TYR A 357 -7.06 -10.49 8.81
N ARG A 358 -6.27 -11.51 9.18
CA ARG A 358 -5.31 -12.14 8.26
C ARG A 358 -6.00 -12.85 7.10
N PHE A 359 -7.15 -13.48 7.35
CA PHE A 359 -7.94 -14.13 6.30
C PHE A 359 -8.45 -13.10 5.29
N VAL A 360 -9.06 -12.02 5.74
CA VAL A 360 -9.57 -10.93 4.89
C VAL A 360 -8.44 -10.35 4.06
N PHE A 361 -7.30 -10.02 4.66
CA PHE A 361 -6.13 -9.49 3.98
C PHE A 361 -5.64 -10.39 2.84
N ARG A 362 -5.75 -11.72 2.99
CA ARG A 362 -5.31 -12.68 1.97
C ARG A 362 -6.36 -13.00 0.93
N HIS A 363 -7.64 -12.86 1.23
CA HIS A 363 -8.72 -13.42 0.44
C HIS A 363 -9.76 -12.40 -0.05
N ASP A 364 -9.71 -11.14 0.38
CA ASP A 364 -10.63 -10.12 -0.13
C ASP A 364 -10.37 -9.84 -1.62
N ARG A 365 -11.16 -10.51 -2.46
CA ARG A 365 -11.16 -10.31 -3.91
C ARG A 365 -12.18 -9.27 -4.35
N ALA A 366 -13.13 -8.95 -3.50
CA ALA A 366 -14.17 -7.99 -3.79
C ALA A 366 -13.66 -6.54 -3.66
N GLY A 367 -12.66 -6.30 -2.76
CA GLY A 367 -12.10 -4.98 -2.48
C GLY A 367 -13.13 -4.02 -1.91
N ARG A 368 -14.07 -4.56 -1.12
CA ARG A 368 -15.12 -3.79 -0.45
C ARG A 368 -14.81 -3.47 1.01
N LEU A 369 -13.74 -4.07 1.54
CA LEU A 369 -13.24 -3.79 2.88
C LEU A 369 -12.19 -2.68 2.84
N ALA A 370 -12.04 -1.98 3.95
CA ALA A 370 -11.04 -0.93 4.09
C ALA A 370 -9.62 -1.54 4.09
N ASP A 371 -8.66 -0.77 3.57
CA ASP A 371 -7.26 -1.14 3.59
C ASP A 371 -6.74 -1.16 5.02
N VAL A 372 -6.33 -2.34 5.50
CA VAL A 372 -5.86 -2.56 6.86
C VAL A 372 -4.34 -2.75 6.87
N GLN A 373 -3.66 -2.04 7.76
CA GLN A 373 -2.24 -2.29 8.05
C GLN A 373 -2.08 -2.70 9.51
N GLU A 374 -1.33 -3.76 9.75
CA GLU A 374 -1.00 -4.25 11.08
C GLU A 374 0.33 -3.64 11.54
N PHE A 375 0.37 -3.11 12.75
CA PHE A 375 1.57 -2.59 13.39
C PHE A 375 1.81 -3.27 14.72
N GLU A 376 3.07 -3.44 15.08
CA GLU A 376 3.52 -3.96 16.35
C GLU A 376 4.44 -2.95 17.02
N HIS A 377 4.29 -2.82 18.35
CA HIS A 377 5.17 -2.04 19.21
C HIS A 377 5.34 -0.57 18.79
N LEU A 378 4.22 0.13 18.51
CA LEU A 378 4.28 1.59 18.35
C LEU A 378 4.31 2.28 19.71
N THR A 379 5.07 3.36 19.80
CA THR A 379 5.27 4.13 21.03
C THR A 379 5.00 5.60 20.77
N PHE A 380 4.20 6.22 21.64
CA PHE A 380 3.84 7.64 21.53
C PHE A 380 3.94 8.31 22.91
N PRO A 381 4.23 9.63 22.98
CA PRO A 381 4.19 10.38 24.23
C PRO A 381 2.81 10.30 24.89
N ARG A 382 2.78 10.13 26.21
CA ARG A 382 1.54 9.99 26.99
C ARG A 382 0.65 11.22 26.91
N ASP A 383 1.23 12.42 26.86
CA ASP A 383 0.55 13.69 26.71
C ASP A 383 -0.18 13.85 25.37
N ARG A 384 0.09 12.95 24.42
CA ARG A 384 -0.62 12.87 23.13
C ARG A 384 -1.88 12.01 23.16
N PHE A 385 -2.33 11.56 24.32
CA PHE A 385 -3.57 10.84 24.50
C PHE A 385 -4.52 11.62 25.38
N GLU A 386 -5.76 11.82 24.93
CA GLU A 386 -6.79 12.34 25.82
C GLU A 386 -6.98 11.41 27.01
N PRO A 387 -7.16 11.96 28.24
CA PRO A 387 -7.25 11.15 29.46
C PRO A 387 -8.35 10.08 29.40
N GLU A 388 -9.51 10.40 28.85
CA GLU A 388 -10.64 9.46 28.69
C GLU A 388 -10.26 8.29 27.78
N LEU A 389 -9.59 8.57 26.65
CA LEU A 389 -9.13 7.54 25.74
C LEU A 389 -8.11 6.62 26.41
N LEU A 390 -7.11 7.18 27.07
CA LEU A 390 -6.05 6.39 27.73
C LEU A 390 -6.63 5.49 28.81
N GLU A 391 -7.54 6.00 29.66
CA GLU A 391 -8.22 5.20 30.66
C GLU A 391 -9.01 4.06 30.02
N GLN A 392 -9.75 4.34 28.95
CA GLN A 392 -10.48 3.33 28.20
C GLN A 392 -9.57 2.25 27.64
N LEU A 393 -8.43 2.62 27.01
CA LEU A 393 -7.48 1.68 26.43
C LEU A 393 -6.86 0.77 27.49
N LEU A 394 -6.41 1.33 28.61
CA LEU A 394 -5.83 0.58 29.73
C LEU A 394 -6.84 -0.40 30.37
N ARG A 395 -8.11 -0.02 30.44
CA ARG A 395 -9.19 -0.85 31.00
C ARG A 395 -9.62 -1.98 30.07
N LEU A 396 -9.73 -1.71 28.76
CA LEU A 396 -10.31 -2.63 27.78
C LEU A 396 -9.30 -3.44 26.98
N ALA A 397 -8.05 -2.97 26.92
CA ALA A 397 -6.96 -3.56 26.12
C ALA A 397 -5.62 -3.49 26.86
N GLY A 398 -5.62 -3.66 28.17
CA GLY A 398 -4.44 -3.55 29.05
C GLY A 398 -3.37 -4.62 28.80
N GLU A 399 -3.70 -5.74 28.15
CA GLU A 399 -2.72 -6.73 27.69
C GLU A 399 -1.92 -6.23 26.48
N THR A 400 -2.48 -5.29 25.73
CA THR A 400 -1.89 -4.72 24.50
C THR A 400 -1.36 -3.31 24.71
N VAL A 401 -1.96 -2.52 25.61
CA VAL A 401 -1.59 -1.13 25.87
C VAL A 401 -0.93 -1.00 27.22
N HIS A 402 0.27 -0.43 27.27
CA HIS A 402 1.02 -0.19 28.51
C HIS A 402 1.53 1.24 28.58
N VAL A 403 1.71 1.75 29.80
CA VAL A 403 2.37 3.02 30.06
C VAL A 403 3.75 2.73 30.64
N GLU A 404 4.78 3.19 29.98
CA GLU A 404 6.19 3.06 30.39
C GLU A 404 6.79 4.47 30.53
N GLY A 405 6.84 4.97 31.77
CA GLY A 405 7.24 6.37 32.04
C GLY A 405 6.29 7.35 31.37
N ASP A 406 6.84 8.23 30.53
CA ASP A 406 6.09 9.24 29.77
C ASP A 406 5.60 8.74 28.40
N MET A 407 5.71 7.44 28.14
CA MET A 407 5.34 6.83 26.86
C MET A 407 4.19 5.85 27.01
N VAL A 408 3.33 5.81 25.99
CA VAL A 408 2.31 4.77 25.80
C VAL A 408 2.80 3.80 24.74
N VAL A 409 2.90 2.52 25.09
CA VAL A 409 3.31 1.44 24.19
C VAL A 409 2.08 0.66 23.72
N LEU A 410 1.88 0.63 22.42
CA LEU A 410 0.84 -0.13 21.75
C LEU A 410 1.49 -1.38 21.13
N ARG A 411 1.38 -2.55 21.80
CA ARG A 411 2.06 -3.78 21.36
C ARG A 411 1.55 -4.33 20.04
N HIS A 412 0.27 -4.12 19.76
CA HIS A 412 -0.35 -4.57 18.52
C HIS A 412 -1.56 -3.73 18.19
N LEU A 413 -1.66 -3.27 16.95
CA LEU A 413 -2.80 -2.52 16.45
C LEU A 413 -2.97 -2.66 14.95
N TYR A 414 -4.17 -2.37 14.49
CA TYR A 414 -4.50 -2.18 13.09
C TYR A 414 -4.72 -0.71 12.80
N THR A 415 -4.36 -0.28 11.60
CA THR A 415 -4.69 1.04 11.07
C THR A 415 -5.53 0.89 9.81
N GLU A 416 -6.52 1.72 9.66
CA GLU A 416 -7.38 1.79 8.48
C GLU A 416 -7.62 3.25 8.10
N ARG A 417 -7.98 3.49 6.84
CA ARG A 417 -8.41 4.80 6.41
C ARG A 417 -9.64 5.23 7.22
N ARG A 418 -9.65 6.49 7.68
CA ARG A 418 -10.79 7.04 8.39
C ARG A 418 -11.96 7.20 7.43
N LEU A 419 -12.99 6.42 7.63
CA LEU A 419 -14.26 6.50 6.92
C LEU A 419 -15.32 7.15 7.82
N ARG A 420 -16.30 7.82 7.20
CA ARG A 420 -17.46 8.30 7.94
C ARG A 420 -18.31 7.10 8.35
N PRO A 421 -18.62 6.88 9.65
CA PRO A 421 -19.52 5.80 10.06
C PRO A 421 -20.87 5.92 9.37
N LEU A 422 -21.40 4.80 8.86
CA LEU A 422 -22.62 4.80 8.06
C LEU A 422 -23.82 5.33 8.82
N ASP A 423 -23.92 5.01 10.11
CA ASP A 423 -25.00 5.48 10.99
C ASP A 423 -25.01 7.01 11.16
N LEU A 424 -23.83 7.64 11.17
CA LEU A 424 -23.69 9.10 11.18
C LEU A 424 -23.97 9.69 9.80
N TYR A 425 -23.41 9.09 8.75
CA TYR A 425 -23.61 9.54 7.38
C TYR A 425 -25.10 9.60 7.02
N LEU A 426 -25.86 8.54 7.32
CA LEU A 426 -27.29 8.45 7.02
C LEU A 426 -28.15 9.51 7.70
N ARG A 427 -27.69 10.08 8.83
CA ARG A 427 -28.40 11.16 9.57
C ARG A 427 -28.09 12.54 9.01
N GLU A 428 -27.01 12.70 8.26
CA GLU A 428 -26.47 14.00 7.84
C GLU A 428 -26.76 14.32 6.37
N VAL A 429 -27.05 13.30 5.56
CA VAL A 429 -27.23 13.47 4.12
C VAL A 429 -28.69 13.48 3.71
N GLU A 430 -28.94 14.05 2.53
CA GLU A 430 -30.26 14.04 1.91
C GLU A 430 -30.78 12.61 1.62
N PRO A 431 -32.09 12.37 1.63
CA PRO A 431 -32.67 11.04 1.46
C PRO A 431 -32.21 10.27 0.21
N ALA A 432 -31.93 10.98 -0.88
CA ALA A 432 -31.43 10.35 -2.11
C ALA A 432 -30.03 9.78 -1.92
N ALA A 433 -29.11 10.53 -1.27
CA ALA A 433 -27.76 10.08 -0.96
C ALA A 433 -27.77 8.94 0.08
N ALA A 434 -28.66 9.01 1.08
CA ALA A 434 -28.83 7.93 2.05
C ALA A 434 -29.27 6.62 1.39
N ARG A 435 -30.23 6.67 0.46
CA ARG A 435 -30.66 5.49 -0.31
C ARG A 435 -29.51 4.91 -1.16
N ALA A 436 -28.74 5.77 -1.83
CA ALA A 436 -27.61 5.34 -2.64
C ALA A 436 -26.56 4.63 -1.77
N ALA A 437 -26.25 5.16 -0.59
CA ALA A 437 -25.31 4.55 0.34
C ALA A 437 -25.78 3.18 0.86
N ILE A 438 -27.07 3.03 1.17
CA ILE A 438 -27.63 1.74 1.60
C ILE A 438 -27.60 0.71 0.46
N VAL A 439 -27.89 1.14 -0.76
CA VAL A 439 -27.80 0.24 -1.94
C VAL A 439 -26.37 -0.20 -2.18
N ASP A 440 -25.38 0.71 -2.11
CA ASP A 440 -23.97 0.36 -2.26
C ASP A 440 -23.49 -0.58 -1.14
N TYR A 441 -23.93 -0.32 0.11
CA TYR A 441 -23.66 -1.23 1.24
C TYR A 441 -24.22 -2.63 1.00
N GLY A 442 -25.47 -2.74 0.51
CA GLY A 442 -26.09 -4.02 0.15
C GLY A 442 -25.33 -4.75 -0.98
N GLN A 443 -24.86 -3.99 -1.97
CA GLN A 443 -24.03 -4.55 -3.05
C GLN A 443 -22.66 -5.04 -2.51
N ALA A 444 -22.05 -4.28 -1.60
CA ALA A 444 -20.81 -4.66 -0.95
C ALA A 444 -20.95 -5.99 -0.17
N LEU A 445 -22.04 -6.13 0.60
CA LEU A 445 -22.34 -7.38 1.32
C LEU A 445 -22.51 -8.56 0.37
N ARG A 446 -23.24 -8.37 -0.74
CA ARG A 446 -23.42 -9.40 -1.78
C ARG A 446 -22.09 -9.81 -2.39
N ASP A 447 -21.22 -8.84 -2.74
CA ASP A 447 -19.94 -9.09 -3.38
C ASP A 447 -18.98 -9.84 -2.42
N LEU A 448 -18.99 -9.50 -1.13
CA LEU A 448 -18.25 -10.22 -0.09
C LEU A 448 -18.78 -11.65 0.09
N ALA A 449 -20.09 -11.82 0.18
CA ALA A 449 -20.71 -13.15 0.29
C ALA A 449 -20.39 -14.04 -0.92
N ALA A 450 -20.36 -13.48 -2.13
CA ALA A 450 -19.97 -14.19 -3.35
C ALA A 450 -18.50 -14.68 -3.32
N THR A 451 -17.65 -14.05 -2.50
CA THR A 451 -16.27 -14.48 -2.26
C THR A 451 -16.10 -15.27 -0.97
N ASN A 452 -17.19 -15.72 -0.36
CA ASN A 452 -17.24 -16.46 0.90
C ASN A 452 -16.67 -15.68 2.10
N ILE A 453 -16.84 -14.35 2.10
CA ILE A 453 -16.51 -13.48 3.20
C ILE A 453 -17.81 -12.91 3.79
N PHE A 454 -18.07 -13.21 5.06
CA PHE A 454 -19.25 -12.74 5.77
C PHE A 454 -18.80 -11.76 6.86
N PRO A 455 -19.03 -10.43 6.67
CA PRO A 455 -18.74 -9.45 7.71
C PRO A 455 -19.81 -9.55 8.80
N GLY A 456 -19.40 -9.53 10.05
CA GLY A 456 -20.32 -9.26 11.13
C GLY A 456 -20.50 -10.30 12.23
N ASP A 457 -19.69 -11.33 12.31
CA ASP A 457 -19.67 -12.19 13.50
C ASP A 457 -18.69 -11.69 14.57
#